data_9e9435f5c129b43aac22bdf91e0bcb3b
#
_entry.id   9e9435f5c129b43aac22bdf91e0bcb3b
#
_cell.length_a   1.000
_cell.length_b   1.000
_cell.length_c   1.000
_cell.angle_alpha   90.00
_cell.angle_beta   90.00
_cell.angle_gamma   90.00
#
_symmetry.space_group_name_H-M   'P 1'
#
loop_
_entity.id
_entity.type
_entity.pdbx_description
1 polymer ?
#
loop_
_entity_poly.entity_id
_entity_poly.type
_entity_poly.pdbx_seq_one_letter_code
_entity_poly.pdbx_strand_id
1 'polypeptide(L)'
;MLNTALAGSDPVVFFESQRLYDIGELFEREVPEGYYEVPFGLPAQRRVGSDITIITVGATLYRALEAADTLQEKYGVSADVFDCRSITPLDYEPLIESVRKTGKVLLSSDACERGSVMQDIASNLSQLVFDELDAPPVVVGSRNWITPCAEVESDFFPQPSWMLDAIHQRIIPLTGHVMSTNPTTGELIRRHKEGV
;
A
#
# COMPACT_ATOMS: atom_id res chain seq x y z
N MET A 1 17.78 -1.12 -8.21
CA MET A 1 17.13 -2.42 -8.51
C MET A 1 17.47 -2.94 -9.90
N LEU A 2 17.37 -2.17 -11.00
CA LEU A 2 17.77 -2.67 -12.33
C LEU A 2 19.23 -3.09 -12.38
N ASN A 3 20.15 -2.28 -11.84
CA ASN A 3 21.57 -2.64 -11.74
C ASN A 3 21.79 -3.93 -10.95
N THR A 4 21.06 -4.11 -9.86
CA THR A 4 21.11 -5.33 -9.03
C THR A 4 20.63 -6.56 -9.83
N ALA A 5 19.56 -6.39 -10.61
CA ALA A 5 19.05 -7.45 -11.47
C ALA A 5 20.08 -7.85 -12.55
N LEU A 6 20.72 -6.85 -13.17
CA LEU A 6 21.72 -7.08 -14.23
C LEU A 6 23.05 -7.64 -13.71
N ALA A 7 23.40 -7.36 -12.46
CA ALA A 7 24.60 -7.91 -11.81
C ALA A 7 24.41 -9.35 -11.31
N GLY A 8 23.15 -9.79 -11.15
CA GLY A 8 22.80 -11.13 -10.70
C GLY A 8 22.82 -12.16 -11.83
N SER A 9 22.64 -13.44 -11.45
CA SER A 9 22.52 -14.58 -12.37
C SER A 9 21.13 -15.15 -12.46
N ASP A 10 20.24 -14.75 -11.56
CA ASP A 10 18.88 -15.28 -11.49
C ASP A 10 17.93 -14.57 -12.48
N PRO A 11 16.93 -15.26 -13.01
CA PRO A 11 15.89 -14.62 -13.80
C PRO A 11 15.11 -13.61 -12.95
N VAL A 12 14.96 -12.38 -13.46
CA VAL A 12 14.23 -11.31 -12.77
C VAL A 12 13.08 -10.83 -13.65
N VAL A 13 11.87 -10.78 -13.09
CA VAL A 13 10.71 -10.13 -13.70
C VAL A 13 10.60 -8.74 -13.13
N PHE A 14 10.74 -7.73 -13.99
CA PHE A 14 10.71 -6.32 -13.63
C PHE A 14 9.42 -5.69 -14.14
N PHE A 15 8.55 -5.23 -13.23
CA PHE A 15 7.29 -4.57 -13.58
C PHE A 15 7.45 -3.05 -13.50
N GLU A 16 6.92 -2.36 -14.49
CA GLU A 16 6.91 -0.91 -14.55
C GLU A 16 5.47 -0.40 -14.75
N SER A 17 5.14 0.71 -14.09
CA SER A 17 3.86 1.37 -14.29
C SER A 17 4.01 2.50 -15.31
N GLN A 18 3.41 2.33 -16.48
CA GLN A 18 3.41 3.36 -17.54
C GLN A 18 2.79 4.68 -17.10
N ARG A 19 1.90 4.67 -16.11
CA ARG A 19 1.28 5.87 -15.55
C ARG A 19 2.27 6.84 -14.93
N LEU A 20 3.44 6.36 -14.53
CA LEU A 20 4.44 7.18 -13.84
C LEU A 20 5.40 7.88 -14.82
N TYR A 21 5.47 7.44 -16.08
CA TYR A 21 6.49 7.93 -17.02
C TYR A 21 6.37 9.42 -17.35
N ASP A 22 5.15 9.94 -17.39
CA ASP A 22 4.90 11.33 -17.76
C ASP A 22 4.75 12.26 -16.52
N ILE A 23 4.95 11.74 -15.29
CA ILE A 23 4.79 12.50 -14.05
C ILE A 23 6.17 12.79 -13.47
N GLY A 24 6.87 13.78 -14.04
CA GLY A 24 8.24 14.12 -13.67
C GLY A 24 8.41 14.57 -12.22
N GLU A 25 7.34 15.06 -11.57
CA GLU A 25 7.32 15.47 -10.16
C GLU A 25 7.54 14.28 -9.21
N LEU A 26 7.21 13.06 -9.65
CA LEU A 26 7.37 11.84 -8.86
C LEU A 26 8.77 11.22 -8.98
N PHE A 27 9.61 11.73 -9.86
CA PHE A 27 10.95 11.21 -10.03
C PHE A 27 11.90 11.72 -8.94
N GLU A 28 12.74 10.82 -8.44
CA GLU A 28 13.82 11.20 -7.53
C GLU A 28 14.79 12.13 -8.27
N ARG A 29 15.03 13.30 -7.71
CA ARG A 29 15.92 14.30 -8.31
C ARG A 29 17.37 14.09 -7.91
N GLU A 30 17.59 13.51 -6.74
CA GLU A 30 18.91 13.24 -6.19
C GLU A 30 19.21 11.75 -6.27
N VAL A 31 19.67 11.30 -7.42
CA VAL A 31 20.20 9.95 -7.59
C VAL A 31 21.72 9.94 -7.41
N PRO A 32 22.31 8.87 -6.84
CA PRO A 32 23.74 8.76 -6.72
C PRO A 32 24.45 8.89 -8.09
N GLU A 33 25.55 9.66 -8.14
CA GLU A 33 26.41 9.68 -9.32
C GLU A 33 27.15 8.34 -9.44
N GLY A 34 27.23 7.81 -10.67
CA GLY A 34 27.91 6.56 -10.97
C GLY A 34 27.07 5.30 -10.72
N TYR A 35 27.75 4.15 -10.62
CA TYR A 35 27.09 2.87 -10.43
C TYR A 35 26.65 2.67 -8.99
N TYR A 36 25.39 2.29 -8.80
CA TYR A 36 24.85 1.90 -7.49
C TYR A 36 23.82 0.78 -7.62
N GLU A 37 23.63 0.04 -6.55
CA GLU A 37 22.65 -1.03 -6.44
C GLU A 37 21.63 -0.74 -5.34
N VAL A 38 20.40 -1.19 -5.58
CA VAL A 38 19.34 -1.19 -4.58
C VAL A 38 18.99 -2.67 -4.33
N PRO A 39 19.17 -3.17 -3.10
CA PRO A 39 18.95 -4.58 -2.81
C PRO A 39 17.49 -5.00 -3.06
N PHE A 40 17.34 -6.25 -3.50
CA PHE A 40 16.02 -6.88 -3.55
C PHE A 40 15.53 -7.24 -2.14
N GLY A 41 14.23 -7.27 -1.99
CA GLY A 41 13.57 -7.70 -0.77
C GLY A 41 13.35 -6.60 0.25
N LEU A 42 14.22 -5.60 0.32
CA LEU A 42 14.14 -4.57 1.35
C LEU A 42 13.07 -3.51 0.99
N PRO A 43 11.97 -3.41 1.80
CA PRO A 43 11.00 -2.33 1.64
C PRO A 43 11.63 -0.96 1.89
N ALA A 44 11.21 0.04 1.12
CA ALA A 44 11.63 1.42 1.34
C ALA A 44 10.62 2.16 2.23
N GLN A 45 11.07 2.64 3.39
CA GLN A 45 10.29 3.56 4.19
C GLN A 45 10.28 4.94 3.53
N ARG A 46 9.11 5.37 3.04
CA ARG A 46 8.93 6.62 2.31
C ARG A 46 8.45 7.77 3.19
N ARG A 47 7.86 7.43 4.34
CA ARG A 47 7.41 8.38 5.36
C ARG A 47 7.52 7.71 6.73
N VAL A 48 7.88 8.47 7.74
CA VAL A 48 7.94 8.03 9.13
C VAL A 48 6.70 8.52 9.87
N GLY A 49 6.03 7.64 10.58
CA GLY A 49 4.87 7.94 11.42
C GLY A 49 4.75 6.96 12.59
N SER A 50 3.75 7.15 13.45
CA SER A 50 3.59 6.38 14.70
C SER A 50 2.20 5.80 14.94
N ASP A 51 1.19 6.18 14.16
CA ASP A 51 -0.19 5.83 14.48
C ASP A 51 -0.76 4.71 13.60
N ILE A 52 -0.25 4.58 12.37
CA ILE A 52 -0.66 3.54 11.41
C ILE A 52 0.50 3.22 10.46
N THR A 53 0.62 1.96 10.06
CA THR A 53 1.52 1.51 8.99
C THR A 53 0.73 1.35 7.69
N ILE A 54 1.18 1.98 6.61
CA ILE A 54 0.63 1.82 5.27
C ILE A 54 1.67 1.13 4.38
N ILE A 55 1.30 -0.01 3.82
CA ILE A 55 2.17 -0.85 2.99
C ILE A 55 1.65 -0.80 1.54
N THR A 56 2.54 -0.46 0.60
CA THR A 56 2.18 -0.31 -0.80
C THR A 56 3.14 -1.00 -1.75
N VAL A 57 2.73 -1.10 -3.00
CA VAL A 57 3.59 -1.50 -4.12
C VAL A 57 3.20 -0.72 -5.38
N GLY A 58 4.20 -0.33 -6.16
CA GLY A 58 4.00 0.33 -7.46
C GLY A 58 3.38 1.73 -7.35
N ALA A 59 2.56 2.09 -8.34
CA ALA A 59 1.98 3.43 -8.46
C ALA A 59 1.06 3.83 -7.28
N THR A 60 0.53 2.86 -6.54
CA THR A 60 -0.33 3.11 -5.37
C THR A 60 0.40 3.83 -4.24
N LEU A 61 1.75 3.79 -4.23
CA LEU A 61 2.57 4.55 -3.28
C LEU A 61 2.19 6.03 -3.23
N TYR A 62 2.03 6.68 -4.37
CA TYR A 62 1.76 8.12 -4.42
C TYR A 62 0.40 8.48 -3.84
N ARG A 63 -0.60 7.63 -4.09
CA ARG A 63 -1.93 7.78 -3.48
C ARG A 63 -1.92 7.52 -1.97
N ALA A 64 -1.08 6.60 -1.52
CA ALA A 64 -0.89 6.35 -0.09
C ALA A 64 -0.18 7.52 0.61
N LEU A 65 0.79 8.16 -0.04
CA LEU A 65 1.42 9.37 0.48
C LEU A 65 0.43 10.54 0.58
N GLU A 66 -0.43 10.75 -0.43
CA GLU A 66 -1.51 11.75 -0.40
C GLU A 66 -2.52 11.46 0.72
N ALA A 67 -2.90 10.18 0.90
CA ALA A 67 -3.74 9.78 2.03
C ALA A 67 -3.06 10.04 3.38
N ALA A 68 -1.76 9.76 3.49
CA ALA A 68 -0.97 10.00 4.69
C ALA A 68 -0.83 11.50 5.01
N ASP A 69 -0.70 12.36 3.99
CA ASP A 69 -0.72 13.82 4.18
C ASP A 69 -2.08 14.28 4.70
N THR A 70 -3.17 13.78 4.11
CA THR A 70 -4.53 14.09 4.56
C THR A 70 -4.80 13.59 5.99
N LEU A 71 -4.30 12.39 6.36
CA LEU A 71 -4.39 11.87 7.73
C LEU A 71 -3.72 12.81 8.72
N GLN A 72 -2.51 13.27 8.41
CA GLN A 72 -1.76 14.17 9.28
C GLN A 72 -2.42 15.54 9.39
N GLU A 73 -2.79 16.15 8.25
CA GLU A 73 -3.27 17.53 8.19
C GLU A 73 -4.68 17.70 8.77
N LYS A 74 -5.58 16.75 8.47
CA LYS A 74 -7.00 16.86 8.87
C LYS A 74 -7.32 16.17 10.18
N TYR A 75 -6.62 15.06 10.48
CA TYR A 75 -7.00 14.20 11.60
C TYR A 75 -5.91 14.06 12.65
N GLY A 76 -4.71 14.62 12.41
CA GLY A 76 -3.57 14.51 13.33
C GLY A 76 -3.04 13.08 13.47
N VAL A 77 -3.32 12.19 12.49
CA VAL A 77 -2.88 10.80 12.47
C VAL A 77 -1.63 10.68 11.61
N SER A 78 -0.52 10.23 12.19
CA SER A 78 0.75 10.08 11.48
C SER A 78 0.92 8.66 10.92
N ALA A 79 1.20 8.56 9.63
CA ALA A 79 1.37 7.28 8.95
C ALA A 79 2.84 6.97 8.65
N ASP A 80 3.24 5.73 8.97
CA ASP A 80 4.46 5.10 8.50
C ASP A 80 4.19 4.48 7.13
N VAL A 81 4.86 4.90 6.05
CA VAL A 81 4.54 4.46 4.69
C VAL A 81 5.70 3.71 4.08
N PHE A 82 5.43 2.47 3.66
CA PHE A 82 6.39 1.57 3.01
C PHE A 82 6.03 1.30 1.54
N ASP A 83 7.05 1.33 0.70
CA ASP A 83 7.02 0.83 -0.67
C ASP A 83 7.78 -0.51 -0.72
N CYS A 84 7.07 -1.59 -0.98
CA CYS A 84 7.68 -2.92 -1.02
C CYS A 84 8.66 -3.10 -2.18
N ARG A 85 8.54 -2.38 -3.27
CA ARG A 85 9.41 -2.41 -4.47
C ARG A 85 9.73 -3.81 -5.01
N SER A 86 9.91 -4.79 -4.13
CA SER A 86 10.19 -6.19 -4.43
C SER A 86 9.15 -7.06 -3.73
N ILE A 87 8.50 -7.95 -4.49
CA ILE A 87 7.47 -8.85 -3.95
C ILE A 87 8.09 -10.19 -3.54
N THR A 88 9.08 -10.63 -4.32
CA THR A 88 9.83 -11.87 -4.06
C THR A 88 11.30 -11.64 -4.45
N PRO A 89 12.22 -11.73 -3.49
CA PRO A 89 11.99 -11.86 -2.04
C PRO A 89 11.35 -10.60 -1.42
N LEU A 90 10.76 -10.75 -0.21
CA LEU A 90 10.31 -9.64 0.63
C LEU A 90 10.84 -9.86 2.05
N ASP A 91 11.59 -8.89 2.55
CA ASP A 91 12.03 -8.84 3.95
C ASP A 91 10.91 -8.24 4.80
N TYR A 92 10.36 -9.02 5.69
CA TYR A 92 9.28 -8.61 6.57
C TYR A 92 9.73 -7.82 7.80
N GLU A 93 11.02 -7.89 8.18
CA GLU A 93 11.46 -7.29 9.45
C GLU A 93 11.16 -5.79 9.56
N PRO A 94 11.44 -4.94 8.54
CA PRO A 94 11.09 -3.52 8.62
C PRO A 94 9.58 -3.27 8.75
N LEU A 95 8.75 -4.13 8.14
CA LEU A 95 7.30 -4.04 8.23
C LEU A 95 6.82 -4.46 9.62
N ILE A 96 7.39 -5.54 10.17
CA ILE A 96 7.11 -6.04 11.51
C ILE A 96 7.45 -4.99 12.56
N GLU A 97 8.63 -4.37 12.49
CA GLU A 97 9.03 -3.30 13.40
C GLU A 97 8.05 -2.12 13.38
N SER A 98 7.61 -1.73 12.18
CA SER A 98 6.63 -0.67 12.02
C SER A 98 5.27 -1.06 12.62
N VAL A 99 4.79 -2.28 12.36
CA VAL A 99 3.51 -2.77 12.88
C VAL A 99 3.55 -2.88 14.41
N ARG A 100 4.63 -3.37 15.00
CA ARG A 100 4.83 -3.38 16.47
C ARG A 100 4.72 -1.99 17.09
N LYS A 101 5.21 -0.98 16.38
CA LYS A 101 5.12 0.42 16.83
C LYS A 101 3.71 0.98 16.72
N THR A 102 2.98 0.68 15.64
CA THR A 102 1.71 1.32 15.30
C THR A 102 0.47 0.52 15.70
N GLY A 103 0.58 -0.79 15.81
CA GLY A 103 -0.53 -1.73 16.06
C GLY A 103 -1.56 -1.82 14.92
N LYS A 104 -1.39 -1.06 13.84
CA LYS A 104 -2.43 -0.82 12.83
C LYS A 104 -1.86 -0.85 11.42
N VAL A 105 -2.53 -1.57 10.51
CA VAL A 105 -2.01 -1.81 9.15
C VAL A 105 -3.08 -1.60 8.09
N LEU A 106 -2.75 -0.78 7.10
CA LEU A 106 -3.43 -0.71 5.81
C LEU A 106 -2.47 -1.18 4.72
N LEU A 107 -2.95 -2.06 3.84
CA LEU A 107 -2.20 -2.48 2.66
C LEU A 107 -2.93 -2.04 1.39
N SER A 108 -2.22 -1.54 0.39
CA SER A 108 -2.86 -1.11 -0.86
C SER A 108 -2.00 -1.34 -2.09
N SER A 109 -2.64 -1.78 -3.16
CA SER A 109 -2.05 -1.92 -4.49
C SER A 109 -3.10 -1.77 -5.59
N ASP A 110 -2.66 -1.59 -6.83
CA ASP A 110 -3.55 -1.56 -8.00
C ASP A 110 -4.12 -2.94 -8.37
N ALA A 111 -3.67 -4.02 -7.74
CA ALA A 111 -4.26 -5.35 -7.91
C ALA A 111 -5.65 -5.43 -7.27
N CYS A 112 -6.47 -6.36 -7.76
CA CYS A 112 -7.76 -6.65 -7.14
C CYS A 112 -7.58 -6.97 -5.65
N GLU A 113 -8.49 -6.49 -4.80
CA GLU A 113 -8.44 -6.76 -3.36
C GLU A 113 -8.42 -8.26 -3.05
N ARG A 114 -9.11 -9.06 -3.86
CA ARG A 114 -9.17 -10.52 -3.71
C ARG A 114 -7.97 -11.20 -4.40
N GLY A 115 -7.33 -12.11 -3.66
CA GLY A 115 -6.27 -12.96 -4.21
C GLY A 115 -5.01 -12.22 -4.64
N SER A 116 -4.80 -11.00 -4.15
CA SER A 116 -3.59 -10.23 -4.42
C SER A 116 -2.48 -10.54 -3.44
N VAL A 117 -1.25 -10.18 -3.81
CA VAL A 117 -0.09 -10.27 -2.91
C VAL A 117 -0.29 -9.47 -1.62
N MET A 118 -1.11 -8.41 -1.62
CA MET A 118 -1.42 -7.67 -0.40
C MET A 118 -2.21 -8.51 0.61
N GLN A 119 -3.06 -9.43 0.16
CA GLN A 119 -3.73 -10.38 1.04
C GLN A 119 -2.75 -11.40 1.63
N ASP A 120 -1.77 -11.83 0.86
CA ASP A 120 -0.72 -12.73 1.35
C ASP A 120 0.14 -12.02 2.42
N ILE A 121 0.58 -10.78 2.15
CA ILE A 121 1.32 -9.98 3.12
C ILE A 121 0.48 -9.71 4.37
N ALA A 122 -0.80 -9.39 4.24
CA ALA A 122 -1.71 -9.18 5.37
C ALA A 122 -1.86 -10.46 6.22
N SER A 123 -1.98 -11.62 5.57
CA SER A 123 -2.04 -12.91 6.24
C SER A 123 -0.75 -13.23 6.99
N ASN A 124 0.41 -12.99 6.34
CA ASN A 124 1.71 -13.22 6.97
C ASN A 124 1.93 -12.30 8.19
N LEU A 125 1.62 -11.01 8.06
CA LEU A 125 1.69 -10.07 9.19
C LEU A 125 0.75 -10.49 10.33
N SER A 126 -0.47 -10.95 10.00
CA SER A 126 -1.40 -11.45 11.03
C SER A 126 -0.85 -12.65 11.79
N GLN A 127 0.02 -13.47 11.19
CA GLN A 127 0.66 -14.58 11.87
C GLN A 127 1.92 -14.17 12.64
N LEU A 128 2.70 -13.25 12.08
CA LEU A 128 4.00 -12.85 12.62
C LEU A 128 3.90 -11.88 13.81
N VAL A 129 2.84 -11.05 13.84
CA VAL A 129 2.68 -9.98 14.84
C VAL A 129 1.24 -9.92 15.40
N PHE A 130 0.58 -11.06 15.54
CA PHE A 130 -0.81 -11.15 15.99
C PHE A 130 -1.07 -10.42 17.30
N ASP A 131 -0.20 -10.61 18.27
CA ASP A 131 -0.35 -10.07 19.62
C ASP A 131 -0.10 -8.55 19.71
N GLU A 132 0.49 -7.96 18.65
CA GLU A 132 0.77 -6.53 18.56
C GLU A 132 -0.26 -5.75 17.72
N LEU A 133 -1.25 -6.45 17.15
CA LEU A 133 -2.27 -5.83 16.31
C LEU A 133 -3.47 -5.33 17.14
N ASP A 134 -3.75 -4.03 17.05
CA ASP A 134 -4.96 -3.40 17.62
C ASP A 134 -6.20 -3.63 16.75
N ALA A 135 -6.00 -3.91 15.46
CA ALA A 135 -7.06 -4.18 14.48
C ALA A 135 -6.56 -5.16 13.41
N PRO A 136 -7.46 -5.93 12.78
CA PRO A 136 -7.06 -6.78 11.65
C PRO A 136 -6.44 -5.94 10.52
N PRO A 137 -5.39 -6.43 9.83
CA PRO A 137 -4.85 -5.79 8.64
C PRO A 137 -5.94 -5.56 7.58
N VAL A 138 -5.97 -4.36 7.00
CA VAL A 138 -6.99 -3.94 6.05
C VAL A 138 -6.37 -3.82 4.67
N VAL A 139 -6.90 -4.54 3.68
CA VAL A 139 -6.48 -4.43 2.29
C VAL A 139 -7.47 -3.58 1.51
N VAL A 140 -6.94 -2.63 0.74
CA VAL A 140 -7.66 -1.79 -0.21
C VAL A 140 -7.02 -1.98 -1.58
N GLY A 141 -7.75 -2.60 -2.49
CA GLY A 141 -7.31 -2.90 -3.86
C GLY A 141 -8.27 -2.34 -4.91
N SER A 142 -8.00 -2.65 -6.18
CA SER A 142 -8.93 -2.33 -7.25
C SER A 142 -10.25 -3.08 -7.10
N ARG A 143 -11.26 -2.60 -7.81
CA ARG A 143 -12.58 -3.25 -7.84
C ARG A 143 -12.46 -4.64 -8.47
N ASN A 144 -13.36 -5.54 -8.07
CA ASN A 144 -13.47 -6.87 -8.65
C ASN A 144 -14.29 -6.83 -9.96
N TRP A 145 -13.87 -5.98 -10.88
CA TRP A 145 -14.48 -5.78 -12.19
C TRP A 145 -13.48 -6.11 -13.29
N ILE A 146 -13.94 -6.10 -14.54
CA ILE A 146 -13.06 -6.05 -15.71
C ILE A 146 -12.39 -4.68 -15.72
N THR A 147 -11.08 -4.63 -15.95
CA THR A 147 -10.31 -3.37 -16.02
C THR A 147 -10.95 -2.44 -17.07
N PRO A 148 -11.34 -1.23 -16.66
CA PRO A 148 -12.05 -0.31 -17.54
C PRO A 148 -11.08 0.49 -18.45
N CYS A 149 -11.66 1.33 -19.33
CA CYS A 149 -10.93 2.36 -20.05
C CYS A 149 -10.45 3.49 -19.12
N ALA A 150 -9.52 4.30 -19.61
CA ALA A 150 -8.84 5.33 -18.81
C ALA A 150 -9.78 6.34 -18.14
N GLU A 151 -10.91 6.67 -18.79
CA GLU A 151 -11.86 7.68 -18.31
C GLU A 151 -12.55 7.31 -16.98
N VAL A 152 -12.63 6.02 -16.66
CA VAL A 152 -13.28 5.53 -15.42
C VAL A 152 -12.31 4.81 -14.47
N GLU A 153 -11.01 4.95 -14.68
CA GLU A 153 -9.99 4.35 -13.83
C GLU A 153 -10.02 4.85 -12.39
N SER A 154 -10.46 6.09 -12.16
CA SER A 154 -10.64 6.66 -10.81
C SER A 154 -11.68 5.91 -9.98
N ASP A 155 -12.66 5.29 -10.65
CA ASP A 155 -13.68 4.48 -9.99
C ASP A 155 -13.28 3.02 -9.81
N PHE A 156 -12.15 2.63 -10.39
CA PHE A 156 -11.67 1.25 -10.40
C PHE A 156 -10.45 1.04 -9.49
N PHE A 157 -9.42 1.85 -9.61
CA PHE A 157 -8.20 1.72 -8.80
C PHE A 157 -8.31 2.45 -7.47
N PRO A 158 -7.62 1.97 -6.41
CA PRO A 158 -7.64 2.61 -5.10
C PRO A 158 -7.34 4.11 -5.19
N GLN A 159 -8.16 4.90 -4.52
CA GLN A 159 -7.99 6.35 -4.38
C GLN A 159 -7.61 6.68 -2.94
N PRO A 160 -6.98 7.84 -2.68
CA PRO A 160 -6.68 8.29 -1.32
C PRO A 160 -7.92 8.30 -0.42
N SER A 161 -9.06 8.74 -0.94
CA SER A 161 -10.34 8.73 -0.22
C SER A 161 -10.79 7.34 0.23
N TRP A 162 -10.55 6.29 -0.60
CA TRP A 162 -10.90 4.93 -0.23
C TRP A 162 -10.04 4.39 0.92
N MET A 163 -8.76 4.77 0.93
CA MET A 163 -7.86 4.43 2.03
C MET A 163 -8.31 5.11 3.33
N LEU A 164 -8.69 6.40 3.28
CA LEU A 164 -9.23 7.12 4.42
C LEU A 164 -10.54 6.51 4.94
N ASP A 165 -11.44 6.14 4.03
CA ASP A 165 -12.69 5.45 4.37
C ASP A 165 -12.43 4.12 5.08
N ALA A 166 -11.54 3.31 4.53
CA ALA A 166 -11.18 2.02 5.11
C ALA A 166 -10.49 2.18 6.48
N ILE A 167 -9.61 3.17 6.63
CA ILE A 167 -8.99 3.51 7.91
C ILE A 167 -10.06 3.93 8.92
N HIS A 168 -10.95 4.86 8.54
CA HIS A 168 -12.01 5.34 9.41
C HIS A 168 -12.94 4.22 9.91
N GLN A 169 -13.36 3.35 9.02
CA GLN A 169 -14.32 2.30 9.36
C GLN A 169 -13.71 1.11 10.11
N ARG A 170 -12.43 0.82 9.89
CA ARG A 170 -11.86 -0.48 10.25
C ARG A 170 -10.65 -0.41 11.15
N ILE A 171 -9.99 0.75 11.28
CA ILE A 171 -8.71 0.86 11.97
C ILE A 171 -8.75 1.97 13.01
N ILE A 172 -8.93 3.23 12.60
CA ILE A 172 -8.93 4.41 13.47
C ILE A 172 -10.15 5.28 13.13
N PRO A 173 -11.09 5.51 14.04
CA PRO A 173 -12.18 6.47 13.81
C PRO A 173 -11.63 7.87 13.58
N LEU A 174 -11.88 8.45 12.39
CA LEU A 174 -11.44 9.80 12.01
C LEU A 174 -12.57 10.79 12.29
N THR A 175 -12.37 11.70 13.24
CA THR A 175 -13.41 12.65 13.68
C THR A 175 -13.81 13.58 12.54
N GLY A 176 -15.12 13.62 12.21
CA GLY A 176 -15.65 14.46 11.15
C GLY A 176 -15.39 13.94 9.72
N HIS A 177 -14.87 12.72 9.57
CA HIS A 177 -14.70 12.12 8.25
C HIS A 177 -16.05 11.82 7.60
N VAL A 178 -16.18 12.23 6.36
CA VAL A 178 -17.35 11.91 5.52
C VAL A 178 -16.94 10.85 4.51
N MET A 179 -17.59 9.72 4.58
CA MET A 179 -17.32 8.57 3.72
C MET A 179 -17.54 8.88 2.25
N SER A 180 -16.64 8.43 1.39
CA SER A 180 -16.91 8.30 -0.03
C SER A 180 -17.92 7.17 -0.28
N THR A 181 -18.63 7.20 -1.37
CA THR A 181 -19.85 6.39 -1.52
C THR A 181 -19.66 5.01 -2.14
N ASN A 182 -18.46 4.66 -2.57
CA ASN A 182 -18.23 3.43 -3.33
C ASN A 182 -17.57 2.33 -2.48
N PRO A 183 -18.35 1.42 -1.84
CA PRO A 183 -17.75 0.36 -1.04
C PRO A 183 -16.87 -0.57 -1.88
N THR A 184 -15.75 -0.98 -1.30
CA THR A 184 -14.85 -1.99 -1.88
C THR A 184 -15.47 -3.39 -1.78
N THR A 185 -14.90 -4.36 -2.48
CA THR A 185 -15.30 -5.77 -2.36
C THR A 185 -15.21 -6.26 -0.92
N GLY A 186 -14.15 -5.90 -0.18
CA GLY A 186 -14.01 -6.28 1.22
C GLY A 186 -15.07 -5.67 2.13
N GLU A 187 -15.52 -4.46 1.85
CA GLU A 187 -16.63 -3.83 2.56
C GLU A 187 -17.97 -4.51 2.28
N LEU A 188 -18.21 -4.90 1.02
CA LEU A 188 -19.41 -5.66 0.64
C LEU A 188 -19.46 -7.02 1.33
N ILE A 189 -18.34 -7.76 1.33
CA ILE A 189 -18.25 -9.05 2.03
C ILE A 189 -18.56 -8.88 3.52
N ARG A 190 -18.00 -7.86 4.18
CA ARG A 190 -18.28 -7.63 5.59
C ARG A 190 -19.71 -7.23 5.87
N ARG A 191 -20.30 -6.41 5.00
CA ARG A 191 -21.70 -5.96 5.15
C ARG A 191 -22.68 -7.10 4.97
N HIS A 192 -22.49 -7.91 3.95
CA HIS A 192 -23.43 -8.97 3.56
C HIS A 192 -23.01 -10.34 4.08
N LYS A 193 -21.74 -10.52 4.51
CA LYS A 193 -21.16 -11.82 4.91
C LYS A 193 -21.30 -12.90 3.83
N GLU A 194 -21.31 -12.49 2.59
CA GLU A 194 -21.44 -13.34 1.42
C GLU A 194 -20.15 -13.24 0.59
N GLY A 195 -19.75 -14.34 -0.03
CA GLY A 195 -18.67 -14.34 -1.01
C GLY A 195 -19.07 -13.57 -2.27
N VAL A 196 -18.11 -12.89 -2.89
CA VAL A 196 -18.32 -12.12 -4.14
C VAL A 196 -17.51 -12.74 -5.27
#